data_22053d35686ded7cd8589f57ddd28cac
#
_entry.id   22053d35686ded7cd8589f57ddd28cac
#
_cell.length_a   1.000
_cell.length_b   1.000
_cell.length_c   1.000
_cell.angle_alpha   90.00
_cell.angle_beta   90.00
_cell.angle_gamma   90.00
#
_symmetry.space_group_name_H-M   'P 1'
#
loop_
_entity.id
_entity.type
_entity.pdbx_description
1 polymer ?
#
loop_
_entity_poly.entity_id
_entity_poly.type
_entity_poly.pdbx_seq_one_letter_code
_entity_poly.pdbx_strand_id
1 'polypeptide(L)'
;MNVHHPRSIDYRLRCPDYTVLRMKSVIVGTAGHIDHGKTALVKRLTGIDADRLEEEKRRGITIDIGFAHLELPAPNGDLLRLGFVDVPGHERFVRNMLAGIGGIDLVLLVIAADESIKPQTREHFDICRLLSVRRGITVLTKSDLVDQDTLEVVRLEVEDFLRGSFLDPANSPIIAVSSLTGAGLEELKRALVEVAAEVPAKDSAAIVRLPIDRVFSMKGFGTVVTGTLVSGTIRKDEELQVFPSGKRVRVRGVQVHGQAAEQAIAGQRTALNLAGATTEELARGMMLAPPSTLHSTLRADVSLTLLRSAKPLKDRARVHFHSYTMETIAEVVLYGKKQVTPGETAYAQLRLSNPALLLPGDRFILRQFSPVVTIGGGVVLDAAPVPRTKKERVESFLKLLDGGDSTSVLKARVARRTHHGLSVAQAVGETGWWKQKIEKHLSEPLSKGTIVRVGDLFIDSGIIDGLKQSLAGAVADFHKKNPLVSGIGKEALREAFDLSPEVFGAVLEALVRE
;
A
#
# COMPACT_ATOMS: atom_id res chain seq x y z
N MET A 1 52.85 -17.33 54.52
CA MET A 1 51.53 -17.90 54.19
C MET A 1 51.10 -17.31 52.89
N ASN A 2 51.35 -18.07 51.83
CA ASN A 2 50.97 -17.68 50.45
C ASN A 2 49.53 -18.17 50.14
N VAL A 3 48.62 -17.25 49.84
CA VAL A 3 47.27 -17.57 49.39
C VAL A 3 47.27 -17.54 47.86
N HIS A 4 47.16 -18.72 47.26
CA HIS A 4 46.95 -18.90 45.81
C HIS A 4 45.52 -18.52 45.43
N HIS A 5 45.35 -17.52 44.53
CA HIS A 5 44.12 -17.29 43.78
C HIS A 5 44.04 -18.28 42.61
N PRO A 6 42.88 -18.94 42.37
CA PRO A 6 42.68 -19.76 41.21
C PRO A 6 42.39 -18.89 39.97
N ARG A 7 43.09 -19.20 38.89
CA ARG A 7 42.91 -18.60 37.54
C ARG A 7 41.50 -18.90 37.05
N SER A 8 40.77 -17.84 36.62
CA SER A 8 39.52 -17.94 35.91
C SER A 8 39.76 -18.61 34.54
N ILE A 9 39.11 -19.75 34.32
CA ILE A 9 39.09 -20.44 33.03
C ILE A 9 38.04 -19.72 32.17
N ASP A 10 38.52 -19.05 31.09
CA ASP A 10 37.70 -18.38 30.07
C ASP A 10 37.07 -19.43 29.14
N TYR A 11 35.85 -19.86 29.43
CA TYR A 11 35.07 -20.71 28.54
C TYR A 11 34.45 -19.87 27.41
N ARG A 12 35.25 -19.45 26.45
CA ARG A 12 34.73 -19.06 25.14
C ARG A 12 34.34 -20.31 24.37
N LEU A 13 33.11 -20.77 24.60
CA LEU A 13 32.44 -21.69 23.70
C LEU A 13 32.34 -21.00 22.34
N ARG A 14 33.14 -21.42 21.37
CA ARG A 14 32.92 -21.15 19.95
C ARG A 14 31.59 -21.87 19.60
N CYS A 15 30.49 -21.10 19.53
CA CYS A 15 29.31 -21.56 18.83
C CYS A 15 29.68 -21.77 17.36
N PRO A 16 29.36 -22.93 16.79
CA PRO A 16 29.46 -23.10 15.33
C PRO A 16 28.54 -22.04 14.68
N ASP A 17 28.98 -21.48 13.56
CA ASP A 17 28.22 -20.53 12.74
C ASP A 17 26.85 -21.13 12.37
N TYR A 18 25.84 -20.88 13.19
CA TYR A 18 24.47 -21.05 12.77
C TYR A 18 24.22 -19.94 11.75
N THR A 19 24.31 -20.25 10.48
CA THR A 19 23.78 -19.42 9.41
C THR A 19 22.29 -19.22 9.73
N VAL A 20 21.93 -18.05 10.25
CA VAL A 20 20.53 -17.71 10.50
C VAL A 20 19.87 -17.68 9.12
N LEU A 21 19.16 -18.75 8.77
CA LEU A 21 18.37 -18.83 7.55
C LEU A 21 17.44 -17.62 7.52
N ARG A 22 17.67 -16.72 6.58
CA ARG A 22 16.79 -15.59 6.36
C ARG A 22 15.53 -16.08 5.65
N MET A 23 14.38 -15.74 6.22
CA MET A 23 13.09 -16.08 5.64
C MET A 23 12.57 -14.89 4.85
N LYS A 24 12.34 -15.08 3.55
CA LYS A 24 11.69 -14.10 2.68
C LYS A 24 10.24 -14.51 2.46
N SER A 25 9.30 -13.63 2.77
CA SER A 25 7.87 -13.84 2.54
C SER A 25 7.43 -13.12 1.25
N VAL A 26 6.73 -13.84 0.37
CA VAL A 26 6.18 -13.34 -0.89
C VAL A 26 4.71 -13.74 -0.99
N ILE A 27 3.84 -12.80 -1.32
CA ILE A 27 2.41 -13.04 -1.50
C ILE A 27 2.13 -13.33 -2.97
N VAL A 28 1.59 -14.51 -3.23
CA VAL A 28 1.22 -14.99 -4.55
C VAL A 28 -0.30 -14.94 -4.69
N GLY A 29 -0.83 -14.12 -5.59
CA GLY A 29 -2.26 -14.08 -5.88
C GLY A 29 -2.59 -14.96 -7.08
N THR A 30 -3.70 -15.72 -7.04
CA THR A 30 -4.24 -16.35 -8.25
C THR A 30 -5.10 -15.34 -9.01
N ALA A 31 -5.16 -15.47 -10.34
CA ALA A 31 -6.03 -14.70 -11.22
C ALA A 31 -6.51 -15.60 -12.37
N GLY A 32 -7.70 -15.38 -12.90
CA GLY A 32 -8.25 -16.19 -13.99
C GLY A 32 -9.73 -16.50 -13.84
N HIS A 33 -10.30 -17.09 -14.86
CA HIS A 33 -11.73 -17.39 -14.94
C HIS A 33 -12.18 -18.41 -13.88
N ILE A 34 -13.50 -18.47 -13.61
CA ILE A 34 -14.11 -19.59 -12.87
C ILE A 34 -13.79 -20.91 -13.58
N ASP A 35 -13.68 -21.99 -12.85
CA ASP A 35 -13.41 -23.35 -13.35
C ASP A 35 -12.09 -23.55 -14.13
N HIS A 36 -11.24 -22.53 -14.20
CA HIS A 36 -9.87 -22.66 -14.71
C HIS A 36 -8.90 -23.36 -13.74
N GLY A 37 -9.37 -23.93 -12.62
CA GLY A 37 -8.60 -24.78 -11.74
C GLY A 37 -7.67 -24.04 -10.77
N LYS A 38 -7.91 -22.76 -10.44
CA LYS A 38 -7.09 -21.98 -9.49
C LYS A 38 -6.93 -22.67 -8.14
N THR A 39 -8.05 -22.99 -7.48
CA THR A 39 -8.08 -23.64 -6.16
C THR A 39 -7.47 -25.05 -6.21
N ALA A 40 -7.75 -25.82 -7.27
CA ALA A 40 -7.15 -27.13 -7.48
C ALA A 40 -5.62 -27.05 -7.63
N LEU A 41 -5.12 -26.05 -8.35
CA LEU A 41 -3.70 -25.79 -8.51
C LEU A 41 -3.04 -25.44 -7.17
N VAL A 42 -3.63 -24.50 -6.41
CA VAL A 42 -3.13 -24.11 -5.08
C VAL A 42 -3.11 -25.30 -4.15
N LYS A 43 -4.18 -26.07 -4.09
CA LYS A 43 -4.27 -27.29 -3.28
C LYS A 43 -3.20 -28.32 -3.66
N ARG A 44 -2.95 -28.50 -4.96
CA ARG A 44 -1.95 -29.45 -5.45
C ARG A 44 -0.51 -29.01 -5.16
N LEU A 45 -0.23 -27.71 -5.22
CA LEU A 45 1.06 -27.13 -4.89
C LEU A 45 1.39 -27.18 -3.40
N THR A 46 0.40 -26.86 -2.56
CA THR A 46 0.61 -26.60 -1.12
C THR A 46 0.15 -27.74 -0.21
N GLY A 47 -0.71 -28.65 -0.70
CA GLY A 47 -1.40 -29.63 0.12
C GLY A 47 -2.55 -29.05 0.97
N ILE A 48 -2.77 -27.74 0.93
CA ILE A 48 -3.78 -27.03 1.74
C ILE A 48 -5.00 -26.72 0.86
N ASP A 49 -6.18 -27.08 1.35
CA ASP A 49 -7.45 -26.74 0.71
C ASP A 49 -7.81 -25.28 1.06
N ALA A 50 -7.79 -24.40 0.06
CA ALA A 50 -8.08 -22.99 0.23
C ALA A 50 -9.58 -22.71 0.42
N ASP A 51 -10.47 -23.58 -0.10
CA ASP A 51 -11.92 -23.50 0.07
C ASP A 51 -12.33 -24.00 1.46
N ARG A 52 -12.96 -23.11 2.25
CA ARG A 52 -13.30 -23.36 3.64
C ARG A 52 -14.80 -23.43 3.92
N LEU A 53 -15.58 -22.71 3.11
CA LEU A 53 -17.02 -22.68 3.26
C LEU A 53 -17.63 -23.99 2.74
N GLU A 54 -18.58 -24.55 3.49
CA GLU A 54 -19.31 -25.74 3.03
C GLU A 54 -20.00 -25.51 1.69
N GLU A 55 -20.45 -24.28 1.45
CA GLU A 55 -21.08 -23.88 0.19
C GLU A 55 -20.09 -23.88 -0.98
N GLU A 56 -18.83 -23.48 -0.78
CA GLU A 56 -17.75 -23.57 -1.77
C GLU A 56 -17.51 -25.03 -2.17
N LYS A 57 -17.38 -25.91 -1.18
CA LYS A 57 -17.16 -27.35 -1.39
C LYS A 57 -18.36 -28.01 -2.09
N ARG A 58 -19.58 -27.60 -1.76
CA ARG A 58 -20.80 -28.15 -2.36
C ARG A 58 -20.98 -27.70 -3.79
N ARG A 59 -20.64 -26.43 -4.10
CA ARG A 59 -20.82 -25.83 -5.44
C ARG A 59 -19.61 -26.01 -6.34
N GLY A 60 -18.44 -26.36 -5.78
CA GLY A 60 -17.17 -26.46 -6.51
C GLY A 60 -16.61 -25.10 -6.97
N ILE A 61 -17.07 -23.98 -6.35
CA ILE A 61 -16.65 -22.64 -6.72
C ILE A 61 -16.17 -21.86 -5.49
N THR A 62 -15.07 -21.13 -5.59
CA THR A 62 -14.57 -20.24 -4.56
C THR A 62 -15.45 -18.99 -4.46
N ILE A 63 -15.97 -18.69 -3.27
CA ILE A 63 -16.85 -17.55 -3.00
C ILE A 63 -16.10 -16.44 -2.26
N ASP A 64 -15.30 -16.79 -1.26
CA ASP A 64 -14.48 -15.86 -0.49
C ASP A 64 -12.98 -16.15 -0.74
N ILE A 65 -12.11 -15.28 -0.26
CA ILE A 65 -10.66 -15.41 -0.43
C ILE A 65 -10.16 -16.64 0.30
N GLY A 66 -9.49 -17.55 -0.41
CA GLY A 66 -8.78 -18.70 0.17
C GLY A 66 -7.33 -18.35 0.51
N PHE A 67 -6.75 -19.09 1.47
CA PHE A 67 -5.35 -18.88 1.86
C PHE A 67 -4.64 -20.21 2.03
N ALA A 68 -3.45 -20.29 1.45
CA ALA A 68 -2.53 -21.43 1.62
C ALA A 68 -1.10 -20.89 1.71
N HIS A 69 -0.14 -21.74 2.05
CA HIS A 69 1.28 -21.37 2.05
C HIS A 69 2.15 -22.56 1.64
N LEU A 70 3.34 -22.22 1.13
CA LEU A 70 4.34 -23.17 0.71
C LEU A 70 5.72 -22.62 1.07
N GLU A 71 6.59 -23.47 1.60
CA GLU A 71 7.98 -23.13 1.87
C GLU A 71 8.88 -23.85 0.88
N LEU A 72 9.75 -23.10 0.22
CA LEU A 72 10.70 -23.62 -0.77
C LEU A 72 12.10 -23.10 -0.47
N PRO A 73 13.15 -23.89 -0.70
CA PRO A 73 14.52 -23.41 -0.58
C PRO A 73 14.82 -22.39 -1.69
N ALA A 74 15.42 -21.26 -1.32
CA ALA A 74 15.90 -20.27 -2.26
C ALA A 74 17.30 -20.65 -2.79
N PRO A 75 17.70 -20.18 -3.99
CA PRO A 75 19.02 -20.49 -4.57
C PRO A 75 20.21 -20.05 -3.71
N ASN A 76 20.04 -19.03 -2.87
CA ASN A 76 21.05 -18.50 -1.93
C ASN A 76 21.11 -19.24 -0.59
N GLY A 77 20.37 -20.31 -0.43
CA GLY A 77 20.28 -21.09 0.81
C GLY A 77 19.27 -20.54 1.84
N ASP A 78 18.64 -19.40 1.60
CA ASP A 78 17.55 -18.88 2.42
C ASP A 78 16.26 -19.69 2.22
N LEU A 79 15.23 -19.41 3.04
CA LEU A 79 13.92 -20.02 2.91
C LEU A 79 12.93 -19.01 2.29
N LEU A 80 12.29 -19.39 1.18
CA LEU A 80 11.17 -18.65 0.60
C LEU A 80 9.86 -19.18 1.17
N ARG A 81 9.09 -18.30 1.80
CA ARG A 81 7.72 -18.58 2.21
C ARG A 81 6.75 -17.89 1.27
N LEU A 82 6.05 -18.68 0.46
CA LEU A 82 5.04 -18.22 -0.48
C LEU A 82 3.67 -18.31 0.20
N GLY A 83 3.03 -17.15 0.44
CA GLY A 83 1.66 -17.08 0.91
C GLY A 83 0.71 -16.96 -0.27
N PHE A 84 -0.10 -17.99 -0.53
CA PHE A 84 -1.08 -17.96 -1.62
C PHE A 84 -2.36 -17.29 -1.17
N VAL A 85 -2.85 -16.40 -2.02
CA VAL A 85 -4.17 -15.76 -1.93
C VAL A 85 -4.98 -16.29 -3.10
N ASP A 86 -5.82 -17.26 -2.84
CA ASP A 86 -6.71 -17.83 -3.84
C ASP A 86 -7.98 -16.99 -3.95
N VAL A 87 -8.21 -16.42 -5.13
CA VAL A 87 -9.31 -15.48 -5.33
C VAL A 87 -10.44 -16.11 -6.14
N PRO A 88 -11.71 -15.74 -5.82
CA PRO A 88 -12.85 -16.20 -6.59
C PRO A 88 -12.76 -15.76 -8.05
N GLY A 89 -13.11 -16.66 -8.97
CA GLY A 89 -13.08 -16.43 -10.42
C GLY A 89 -14.37 -15.85 -11.00
N HIS A 90 -15.47 -15.86 -10.25
CA HIS A 90 -16.78 -15.45 -10.73
C HIS A 90 -16.98 -13.92 -10.61
N GLU A 91 -17.56 -13.29 -11.63
CA GLU A 91 -17.81 -11.83 -11.71
C GLU A 91 -18.54 -11.25 -10.48
N ARG A 92 -19.46 -12.01 -9.88
CA ARG A 92 -20.19 -11.60 -8.66
C ARG A 92 -19.31 -11.46 -7.45
N PHE A 93 -18.13 -12.11 -7.44
CA PHE A 93 -17.22 -12.14 -6.31
C PHE A 93 -15.93 -11.30 -6.51
N VAL A 94 -15.87 -10.51 -7.59
CA VAL A 94 -14.72 -9.61 -7.85
C VAL A 94 -14.46 -8.66 -6.66
N ARG A 95 -15.51 -8.26 -5.92
CA ARG A 95 -15.36 -7.52 -4.66
C ARG A 95 -14.50 -8.28 -3.63
N ASN A 96 -14.72 -9.57 -3.48
CA ASN A 96 -13.92 -10.42 -2.60
C ASN A 96 -12.50 -10.59 -3.13
N MET A 97 -12.35 -10.79 -4.44
CA MET A 97 -11.06 -10.81 -5.12
C MET A 97 -10.25 -9.54 -4.81
N LEU A 98 -10.83 -8.35 -5.01
CA LEU A 98 -10.15 -7.08 -4.80
C LEU A 98 -9.61 -6.92 -3.37
N ALA A 99 -10.34 -7.43 -2.38
CA ALA A 99 -9.88 -7.39 -1.00
C ALA A 99 -8.71 -8.35 -0.70
N GLY A 100 -8.53 -9.40 -1.49
CA GLY A 100 -7.39 -10.32 -1.37
C GLY A 100 -6.15 -9.85 -2.14
N ILE A 101 -6.37 -9.23 -3.29
CA ILE A 101 -5.29 -8.93 -4.24
C ILE A 101 -4.50 -7.66 -3.90
N GLY A 102 -5.04 -6.82 -3.01
CA GLY A 102 -4.37 -5.60 -2.55
C GLY A 102 -3.16 -5.90 -1.67
N GLY A 103 -2.02 -6.13 -2.26
CA GLY A 103 -0.76 -6.42 -1.52
C GLY A 103 -0.04 -7.67 -1.99
N ILE A 104 -0.51 -8.29 -3.09
CA ILE A 104 0.21 -9.37 -3.76
C ILE A 104 1.49 -8.85 -4.42
N ASP A 105 2.50 -9.68 -4.43
CA ASP A 105 3.82 -9.39 -4.97
C ASP A 105 4.01 -10.05 -6.34
N LEU A 106 3.35 -11.21 -6.54
CA LEU A 106 3.44 -12.05 -7.72
C LEU A 106 2.05 -12.61 -8.06
N VAL A 107 1.70 -12.71 -9.34
CA VAL A 107 0.45 -13.32 -9.79
C VAL A 107 0.69 -14.65 -10.50
N LEU A 108 -0.17 -15.64 -10.21
CA LEU A 108 -0.39 -16.78 -11.07
C LEU A 108 -1.62 -16.50 -11.93
N LEU A 109 -1.41 -16.19 -13.20
CA LEU A 109 -2.50 -16.06 -14.17
C LEU A 109 -2.87 -17.45 -14.69
N VAL A 110 -4.00 -17.98 -14.24
CA VAL A 110 -4.44 -19.35 -14.48
C VAL A 110 -5.43 -19.36 -15.64
N ILE A 111 -5.11 -20.10 -16.69
CA ILE A 111 -5.90 -20.26 -17.90
C ILE A 111 -6.05 -21.76 -18.17
N ALA A 112 -7.25 -22.25 -18.36
CA ALA A 112 -7.48 -23.65 -18.69
C ALA A 112 -7.19 -23.90 -20.19
N ALA A 113 -6.42 -24.94 -20.49
CA ALA A 113 -6.00 -25.26 -21.87
C ALA A 113 -7.18 -25.67 -22.78
N ASP A 114 -8.25 -26.20 -22.18
CA ASP A 114 -9.48 -26.60 -22.90
C ASP A 114 -10.41 -25.42 -23.23
N GLU A 115 -10.20 -24.25 -22.60
CA GLU A 115 -11.12 -23.10 -22.74
C GLU A 115 -10.45 -21.80 -23.20
N SER A 116 -9.12 -21.69 -23.08
CA SER A 116 -8.34 -20.50 -23.39
C SER A 116 -8.79 -19.23 -22.64
N ILE A 117 -8.57 -18.04 -23.21
CA ILE A 117 -8.77 -16.75 -22.58
C ILE A 117 -10.25 -16.37 -22.52
N LYS A 118 -10.80 -16.19 -21.32
CA LYS A 118 -12.20 -15.77 -21.07
C LYS A 118 -12.28 -14.30 -20.65
N PRO A 119 -13.49 -13.69 -20.70
CA PRO A 119 -13.67 -12.29 -20.29
C PRO A 119 -13.17 -11.98 -18.88
N GLN A 120 -13.40 -12.86 -17.90
CA GLN A 120 -12.94 -12.68 -16.53
C GLN A 120 -11.41 -12.81 -16.41
N THR A 121 -10.76 -13.62 -17.26
CA THR A 121 -9.30 -13.66 -17.35
C THR A 121 -8.75 -12.27 -17.69
N ARG A 122 -9.38 -11.59 -18.67
CA ARG A 122 -9.01 -10.23 -19.07
C ARG A 122 -9.26 -9.21 -17.95
N GLU A 123 -10.41 -9.27 -17.25
CA GLU A 123 -10.70 -8.38 -16.12
C GLU A 123 -9.69 -8.56 -14.98
N HIS A 124 -9.38 -9.81 -14.61
CA HIS A 124 -8.41 -10.11 -13.56
C HIS A 124 -7.00 -9.65 -13.94
N PHE A 125 -6.60 -9.84 -15.18
CA PHE A 125 -5.34 -9.34 -15.72
C PHE A 125 -5.27 -7.80 -15.65
N ASP A 126 -6.33 -7.10 -16.08
CA ASP A 126 -6.41 -5.64 -15.99
C ASP A 126 -6.33 -5.13 -14.55
N ILE A 127 -6.98 -5.81 -13.60
CA ILE A 127 -6.90 -5.50 -12.16
C ILE A 127 -5.45 -5.64 -11.68
N CYS A 128 -4.76 -6.74 -12.00
CA CYS A 128 -3.35 -6.93 -11.62
C CYS A 128 -2.45 -5.81 -12.19
N ARG A 129 -2.69 -5.40 -13.43
CA ARG A 129 -1.98 -4.30 -14.09
C ARG A 129 -2.23 -2.95 -13.39
N LEU A 130 -3.48 -2.63 -13.07
CA LEU A 130 -3.84 -1.40 -12.34
C LEU A 130 -3.25 -1.35 -10.93
N LEU A 131 -3.18 -2.49 -10.27
CA LEU A 131 -2.52 -2.63 -8.97
C LEU A 131 -0.99 -2.64 -9.07
N SER A 132 -0.44 -2.51 -10.29
CA SER A 132 1.00 -2.51 -10.56
C SER A 132 1.73 -3.75 -10.06
N VAL A 133 1.09 -4.91 -10.15
CA VAL A 133 1.79 -6.19 -10.04
C VAL A 133 2.81 -6.25 -11.18
N ARG A 134 4.06 -6.51 -10.85
CA ARG A 134 5.17 -6.41 -11.83
C ARG A 134 5.71 -7.76 -12.26
N ARG A 135 5.32 -8.83 -11.56
CA ARG A 135 5.86 -10.18 -11.77
C ARG A 135 4.74 -11.20 -11.72
N GLY A 136 4.90 -12.26 -12.45
CA GLY A 136 3.95 -13.35 -12.43
C GLY A 136 4.40 -14.54 -13.26
N ILE A 137 3.57 -15.55 -13.25
CA ILE A 137 3.70 -16.75 -14.05
C ILE A 137 2.35 -17.03 -14.66
N THR A 138 2.30 -17.34 -15.96
CA THR A 138 1.08 -17.80 -16.60
C THR A 138 1.04 -19.33 -16.56
N VAL A 139 -0.07 -19.88 -16.08
CA VAL A 139 -0.22 -21.33 -15.90
C VAL A 139 -1.36 -21.81 -16.78
N LEU A 140 -1.02 -22.66 -17.77
CA LEU A 140 -1.99 -23.37 -18.59
C LEU A 140 -2.40 -24.66 -17.87
N THR A 141 -3.55 -24.61 -17.18
CA THR A 141 -4.07 -25.77 -16.43
C THR A 141 -4.83 -26.75 -17.31
N LYS A 142 -5.20 -27.90 -16.75
CA LYS A 142 -5.93 -28.98 -17.45
C LYS A 142 -5.21 -29.44 -18.73
N SER A 143 -3.88 -29.41 -18.73
CA SER A 143 -3.06 -29.85 -19.88
C SER A 143 -3.24 -31.33 -20.24
N ASP A 144 -3.85 -32.11 -19.35
CA ASP A 144 -4.23 -33.52 -19.55
C ASP A 144 -5.53 -33.70 -20.37
N LEU A 145 -6.31 -32.64 -20.58
CA LEU A 145 -7.57 -32.68 -21.32
C LEU A 145 -7.43 -32.35 -22.82
N VAL A 146 -6.27 -31.90 -23.24
CA VAL A 146 -6.03 -31.47 -24.62
C VAL A 146 -4.80 -32.21 -25.21
N ASP A 147 -4.78 -32.33 -26.54
CA ASP A 147 -3.58 -32.82 -27.24
C ASP A 147 -2.51 -31.72 -27.36
N GLN A 148 -1.33 -32.12 -27.83
CA GLN A 148 -0.19 -31.22 -27.93
C GLN A 148 -0.42 -30.07 -28.92
N ASP A 149 -1.13 -30.30 -30.02
CA ASP A 149 -1.38 -29.30 -31.04
C ASP A 149 -2.35 -28.23 -30.49
N THR A 150 -3.40 -28.64 -29.79
CA THR A 150 -4.33 -27.73 -29.08
C THR A 150 -3.63 -26.92 -28.01
N LEU A 151 -2.76 -27.55 -27.21
CA LEU A 151 -1.99 -26.87 -26.18
C LEU A 151 -1.08 -25.78 -26.78
N GLU A 152 -0.46 -26.05 -27.92
CA GLU A 152 0.41 -25.08 -28.60
C GLU A 152 -0.39 -23.90 -29.18
N VAL A 153 -1.57 -24.15 -29.76
CA VAL A 153 -2.46 -23.08 -30.24
C VAL A 153 -2.90 -22.17 -29.09
N VAL A 154 -3.31 -22.74 -27.96
CA VAL A 154 -3.69 -21.96 -26.78
C VAL A 154 -2.48 -21.17 -26.22
N ARG A 155 -1.29 -21.76 -26.22
CA ARG A 155 -0.07 -21.07 -25.83
C ARG A 155 0.18 -19.83 -26.69
N LEU A 156 0.12 -19.96 -28.00
CA LEU A 156 0.31 -18.85 -28.94
C LEU A 156 -0.73 -17.73 -28.75
N GLU A 157 -2.01 -18.09 -28.54
CA GLU A 157 -3.08 -17.12 -28.23
C GLU A 157 -2.78 -16.35 -26.93
N VAL A 158 -2.33 -17.05 -25.89
CA VAL A 158 -1.96 -16.45 -24.61
C VAL A 158 -0.72 -15.58 -24.73
N GLU A 159 0.27 -15.98 -25.49
CA GLU A 159 1.47 -15.19 -25.76
C GLU A 159 1.12 -13.86 -26.46
N ASP A 160 0.24 -13.91 -27.48
CA ASP A 160 -0.21 -12.71 -28.17
C ASP A 160 -0.98 -11.76 -27.24
N PHE A 161 -1.82 -12.31 -26.38
CA PHE A 161 -2.59 -11.53 -25.38
C PHE A 161 -1.67 -10.84 -24.35
N LEU A 162 -0.59 -11.48 -23.93
CA LEU A 162 0.31 -10.99 -22.90
C LEU A 162 1.42 -10.09 -23.42
N ARG A 163 1.63 -10.03 -24.73
CA ARG A 163 2.72 -9.29 -25.38
C ARG A 163 2.75 -7.81 -24.95
N GLY A 164 3.93 -7.31 -24.58
CA GLY A 164 4.13 -5.94 -24.11
C GLY A 164 3.57 -5.64 -22.72
N SER A 165 3.16 -6.67 -21.97
CA SER A 165 2.66 -6.54 -20.61
C SER A 165 3.71 -6.94 -19.57
N PHE A 166 3.35 -6.86 -18.28
CA PHE A 166 4.20 -7.35 -17.18
C PHE A 166 4.31 -8.90 -17.14
N LEU A 167 3.46 -9.61 -17.90
CA LEU A 167 3.50 -11.05 -18.12
C LEU A 167 3.98 -11.40 -19.55
N ASP A 168 4.67 -10.49 -20.21
CA ASP A 168 5.22 -10.75 -21.55
C ASP A 168 6.05 -12.03 -21.53
N PRO A 169 5.82 -12.98 -22.47
CA PRO A 169 6.53 -14.27 -22.53
C PRO A 169 8.05 -14.16 -22.56
N ALA A 170 8.58 -13.03 -23.07
CA ALA A 170 10.02 -12.77 -23.06
C ALA A 170 10.61 -12.66 -21.64
N ASN A 171 9.79 -12.33 -20.63
CA ASN A 171 10.22 -12.04 -19.25
C ASN A 171 9.43 -12.80 -18.18
N SER A 172 8.39 -13.54 -18.58
CA SER A 172 7.48 -14.25 -17.67
C SER A 172 7.16 -15.64 -18.23
N PRO A 173 7.41 -16.73 -17.49
CA PRO A 173 7.20 -18.07 -18.01
C PRO A 173 5.72 -18.41 -18.20
N ILE A 174 5.43 -19.20 -19.23
CA ILE A 174 4.13 -19.85 -19.46
C ILE A 174 4.34 -21.35 -19.28
N ILE A 175 3.69 -21.94 -18.28
CA ILE A 175 3.91 -23.33 -17.88
C ILE A 175 2.60 -24.12 -17.97
N ALA A 176 2.65 -25.23 -18.69
CA ALA A 176 1.53 -26.16 -18.78
C ALA A 176 1.54 -27.12 -17.58
N VAL A 177 0.36 -27.25 -16.93
CA VAL A 177 0.23 -28.04 -15.69
C VAL A 177 -1.05 -28.86 -15.70
N SER A 178 -0.99 -30.08 -15.18
CA SER A 178 -2.15 -30.85 -14.77
C SER A 178 -2.18 -31.01 -13.26
N SER A 179 -3.17 -30.43 -12.60
CA SER A 179 -3.38 -30.64 -11.17
C SER A 179 -3.81 -32.10 -10.85
N LEU A 180 -4.37 -32.80 -11.83
CA LEU A 180 -4.80 -34.19 -11.69
C LEU A 180 -3.60 -35.14 -11.74
N THR A 181 -2.81 -35.11 -12.81
CA THR A 181 -1.67 -36.03 -13.04
C THR A 181 -0.39 -35.58 -12.31
N GLY A 182 -0.25 -34.28 -12.03
CA GLY A 182 0.97 -33.70 -11.47
C GLY A 182 1.99 -33.24 -12.52
N ALA A 183 1.69 -33.39 -13.81
CA ALA A 183 2.58 -32.91 -14.87
C ALA A 183 2.82 -31.40 -14.76
N GLY A 184 4.06 -30.94 -15.00
CA GLY A 184 4.45 -29.53 -14.96
C GLY A 184 4.59 -28.89 -13.56
N LEU A 185 4.19 -29.56 -12.47
CA LEU A 185 4.22 -28.97 -11.12
C LEU A 185 5.62 -28.65 -10.61
N GLU A 186 6.59 -29.51 -10.87
CA GLU A 186 7.98 -29.28 -10.44
C GLU A 186 8.64 -28.16 -11.25
N GLU A 187 8.28 -28.00 -12.53
CA GLU A 187 8.66 -26.85 -13.33
C GLU A 187 8.07 -25.56 -12.77
N LEU A 188 6.77 -25.57 -12.43
CA LEU A 188 6.09 -24.44 -11.82
C LEU A 188 6.70 -24.05 -10.47
N LYS A 189 7.09 -25.03 -9.61
CA LYS A 189 7.77 -24.73 -8.35
C LYS A 189 9.14 -24.07 -8.58
N ARG A 190 9.91 -24.53 -9.55
CA ARG A 190 11.20 -23.90 -9.90
C ARG A 190 10.99 -22.45 -10.37
N ALA A 191 10.06 -22.23 -11.29
CA ALA A 191 9.72 -20.89 -11.76
C ALA A 191 9.21 -19.98 -10.64
N LEU A 192 8.41 -20.51 -9.70
CA LEU A 192 7.98 -19.76 -8.50
C LEU A 192 9.17 -19.32 -7.65
N VAL A 193 10.16 -20.16 -7.45
CA VAL A 193 11.38 -19.81 -6.70
C VAL A 193 12.17 -18.72 -7.42
N GLU A 194 12.36 -18.84 -8.72
CA GLU A 194 13.10 -17.87 -9.54
C GLU A 194 12.43 -16.50 -9.54
N VAL A 195 11.13 -16.44 -9.87
CA VAL A 195 10.39 -15.18 -9.93
C VAL A 195 10.23 -14.56 -8.55
N ALA A 196 9.98 -15.36 -7.50
CA ALA A 196 9.85 -14.87 -6.12
C ALA A 196 11.19 -14.37 -5.55
N ALA A 197 12.32 -14.94 -5.96
CA ALA A 197 13.64 -14.47 -5.54
C ALA A 197 13.90 -13.01 -5.96
N GLU A 198 13.35 -12.57 -7.09
CA GLU A 198 13.50 -11.21 -7.60
C GLU A 198 12.51 -10.20 -6.99
N VAL A 199 11.47 -10.64 -6.29
CA VAL A 199 10.52 -9.73 -5.60
C VAL A 199 11.27 -8.98 -4.50
N PRO A 200 11.20 -7.64 -4.42
CA PRO A 200 11.77 -6.90 -3.31
C PRO A 200 11.13 -7.29 -1.98
N ALA A 201 11.93 -7.41 -0.93
CA ALA A 201 11.39 -7.60 0.41
C ALA A 201 10.54 -6.39 0.81
N LYS A 202 9.40 -6.64 1.46
CA LYS A 202 8.57 -5.57 2.01
C LYS A 202 9.28 -4.90 3.19
N ASP A 203 9.05 -3.60 3.36
CA ASP A 203 9.69 -2.81 4.40
C ASP A 203 9.09 -3.14 5.78
N SER A 204 9.80 -3.97 6.53
CA SER A 204 9.44 -4.35 7.90
C SER A 204 9.74 -3.25 8.93
N ALA A 205 10.51 -2.24 8.56
CA ALA A 205 10.79 -1.07 9.41
C ALA A 205 9.82 0.09 9.16
N ALA A 206 9.00 0.01 8.10
CA ALA A 206 8.00 1.01 7.79
C ALA A 206 6.88 1.06 8.84
N ILE A 207 6.01 2.07 8.75
CA ILE A 207 4.84 2.19 9.62
C ILE A 207 3.92 0.98 9.41
N VAL A 208 3.53 0.37 10.52
CA VAL A 208 2.63 -0.80 10.55
C VAL A 208 1.31 -0.47 9.87
N ARG A 209 0.88 -1.35 8.93
CA ARG A 209 -0.47 -1.32 8.35
C ARG A 209 -0.97 -2.74 8.08
N LEU A 210 -2.06 -3.10 8.76
CA LEU A 210 -2.76 -4.38 8.56
C LEU A 210 -4.21 -4.12 8.14
N PRO A 211 -4.53 -4.24 6.83
CA PRO A 211 -5.92 -4.24 6.37
C PRO A 211 -6.66 -5.47 6.90
N ILE A 212 -7.79 -5.25 7.57
CA ILE A 212 -8.63 -6.34 8.10
C ILE A 212 -9.47 -6.94 6.98
N ASP A 213 -9.33 -8.23 6.73
CA ASP A 213 -10.16 -8.96 5.77
C ASP A 213 -11.22 -9.84 6.44
N ARG A 214 -11.01 -10.28 7.68
CA ARG A 214 -11.99 -11.04 8.46
C ARG A 214 -11.94 -10.67 9.93
N VAL A 215 -13.12 -10.77 10.55
CA VAL A 215 -13.31 -10.60 12.00
C VAL A 215 -14.15 -11.77 12.49
N PHE A 216 -13.74 -12.41 13.57
CA PHE A 216 -14.49 -13.50 14.20
C PHE A 216 -14.16 -13.62 15.68
N SER A 217 -15.04 -14.28 16.43
CA SER A 217 -14.81 -14.62 17.83
C SER A 217 -14.32 -16.05 17.96
N MET A 218 -13.26 -16.25 18.75
CA MET A 218 -12.78 -17.57 19.12
C MET A 218 -13.04 -17.84 20.59
N LYS A 219 -13.67 -18.99 20.91
CA LYS A 219 -13.94 -19.41 22.29
C LYS A 219 -12.62 -19.44 23.09
N GLY A 220 -12.58 -18.72 24.21
CA GLY A 220 -11.40 -18.60 25.07
C GLY A 220 -10.36 -17.54 24.65
N PHE A 221 -10.40 -17.04 23.40
CA PHE A 221 -9.47 -16.02 22.91
C PHE A 221 -10.11 -14.65 22.69
N GLY A 222 -11.43 -14.59 22.49
CA GLY A 222 -12.14 -13.34 22.23
C GLY A 222 -12.09 -12.93 20.76
N THR A 223 -11.97 -11.63 20.50
CA THR A 223 -12.00 -11.05 19.15
C THR A 223 -10.69 -11.30 18.40
N VAL A 224 -10.79 -11.92 17.24
CA VAL A 224 -9.67 -12.18 16.34
C VAL A 224 -9.91 -11.51 15.00
N VAL A 225 -8.91 -10.82 14.49
CA VAL A 225 -8.90 -10.27 13.12
C VAL A 225 -7.81 -10.94 12.30
N THR A 226 -8.04 -11.04 11.00
CA THR A 226 -7.02 -11.49 10.06
C THR A 226 -6.78 -10.46 8.97
N GLY A 227 -5.57 -10.49 8.41
CA GLY A 227 -5.14 -9.63 7.31
C GLY A 227 -3.78 -10.03 6.79
N THR A 228 -3.39 -9.50 5.65
CA THR A 228 -2.00 -9.55 5.17
C THR A 228 -1.29 -8.27 5.60
N LEU A 229 -0.21 -8.39 6.37
CA LEU A 229 0.55 -7.22 6.85
C LEU A 229 1.24 -6.54 5.67
N VAL A 230 0.80 -5.33 5.34
CA VAL A 230 1.28 -4.58 4.16
C VAL A 230 2.67 -3.99 4.42
N SER A 231 2.89 -3.45 5.61
CA SER A 231 4.12 -2.77 6.01
C SER A 231 4.35 -2.89 7.52
N GLY A 232 5.61 -2.76 7.94
CA GLY A 232 6.01 -2.72 9.34
C GLY A 232 6.11 -4.10 10.01
N THR A 233 6.17 -4.06 11.33
CA THR A 233 6.24 -5.24 12.21
C THR A 233 5.27 -5.06 13.35
N ILE A 234 4.40 -6.05 13.62
CA ILE A 234 3.48 -6.08 14.74
C ILE A 234 4.02 -7.07 15.78
N ARG A 235 4.04 -6.66 17.05
CA ARG A 235 4.46 -7.50 18.16
C ARG A 235 3.30 -7.76 19.12
N LYS A 236 3.41 -8.87 19.84
CA LYS A 236 2.54 -9.13 20.98
C LYS A 236 2.65 -7.99 22.01
N ASP A 237 1.54 -7.69 22.67
CA ASP A 237 1.38 -6.62 23.65
C ASP A 237 1.44 -5.17 23.12
N GLU A 238 1.63 -4.99 21.81
CA GLU A 238 1.62 -3.68 21.15
C GLU A 238 0.22 -3.06 21.14
N GLU A 239 0.15 -1.72 21.30
CA GLU A 239 -1.09 -0.96 21.13
C GLU A 239 -1.21 -0.49 19.68
N LEU A 240 -2.37 -0.76 19.07
CA LEU A 240 -2.71 -0.33 17.73
C LEU A 240 -4.02 0.48 17.76
N GLN A 241 -4.27 1.21 16.68
CA GLN A 241 -5.51 1.94 16.44
C GLN A 241 -6.25 1.37 15.23
N VAL A 242 -7.56 1.24 15.37
CA VAL A 242 -8.47 0.83 14.29
C VAL A 242 -8.89 2.05 13.48
N PHE A 243 -8.65 2.05 12.20
CA PHE A 243 -9.10 3.10 11.29
C PHE A 243 -10.30 2.61 10.45
N PRO A 244 -11.33 3.46 10.24
CA PRO A 244 -11.39 4.88 10.57
C PRO A 244 -11.96 5.19 11.97
N SER A 245 -12.37 4.20 12.77
CA SER A 245 -13.08 4.42 14.04
C SER A 245 -12.27 5.17 15.11
N GLY A 246 -10.95 5.12 15.04
CA GLY A 246 -10.05 5.71 16.03
C GLY A 246 -9.87 4.87 17.30
N LYS A 247 -10.57 3.72 17.40
CA LYS A 247 -10.55 2.87 18.59
C LYS A 247 -9.16 2.27 18.83
N ARG A 248 -8.66 2.36 20.06
CA ARG A 248 -7.41 1.72 20.47
C ARG A 248 -7.65 0.28 20.88
N VAL A 249 -6.75 -0.60 20.47
CA VAL A 249 -6.77 -2.03 20.75
C VAL A 249 -5.38 -2.51 21.12
N ARG A 250 -5.30 -3.56 21.97
CA ARG A 250 -4.03 -4.17 22.34
C ARG A 250 -3.93 -5.58 21.73
N VAL A 251 -2.78 -5.91 21.15
CA VAL A 251 -2.48 -7.22 20.58
C VAL A 251 -2.16 -8.18 21.72
N ARG A 252 -3.05 -9.14 22.00
CA ARG A 252 -2.84 -10.20 23.01
C ARG A 252 -2.07 -11.39 22.47
N GLY A 253 -2.17 -11.63 21.18
CA GLY A 253 -1.48 -12.75 20.52
C GLY A 253 -1.36 -12.52 19.03
N VAL A 254 -0.31 -13.07 18.47
CA VAL A 254 0.01 -13.03 17.04
C VAL A 254 0.09 -14.45 16.53
N GLN A 255 -0.50 -14.71 15.37
CA GLN A 255 -0.31 -15.93 14.61
C GLN A 255 0.08 -15.58 13.18
N VAL A 256 1.04 -16.31 12.66
CA VAL A 256 1.51 -16.19 11.28
C VAL A 256 1.31 -17.53 10.59
N HIS A 257 0.54 -17.55 9.50
CA HIS A 257 0.16 -18.78 8.78
C HIS A 257 -0.42 -19.88 9.68
N GLY A 258 -1.22 -19.49 10.70
CA GLY A 258 -1.86 -20.41 11.65
C GLY A 258 -0.99 -20.87 12.81
N GLN A 259 0.27 -20.48 12.88
CA GLN A 259 1.19 -20.81 13.97
C GLN A 259 1.39 -19.60 14.91
N ALA A 260 1.43 -19.85 16.22
CA ALA A 260 1.71 -18.81 17.20
C ALA A 260 3.10 -18.21 16.99
N ALA A 261 3.20 -16.87 17.10
CA ALA A 261 4.44 -16.13 16.90
C ALA A 261 4.49 -14.95 17.87
N GLU A 262 5.70 -14.48 18.23
CA GLU A 262 5.88 -13.27 19.04
C GLU A 262 5.69 -11.99 18.21
N GLN A 263 5.90 -12.08 16.89
CA GLN A 263 5.74 -10.97 15.97
C GLN A 263 5.32 -11.43 14.57
N ALA A 264 4.70 -10.51 13.82
CA ALA A 264 4.45 -10.64 12.39
C ALA A 264 5.19 -9.51 11.64
N ILE A 265 5.72 -9.83 10.46
CA ILE A 265 6.43 -8.86 9.60
C ILE A 265 5.68 -8.64 8.29
N ALA A 266 5.95 -7.53 7.63
CA ALA A 266 5.37 -7.19 6.33
C ALA A 266 5.49 -8.35 5.33
N GLY A 267 4.40 -8.62 4.59
CA GLY A 267 4.28 -9.74 3.65
C GLY A 267 3.74 -11.03 4.26
N GLN A 268 3.42 -11.06 5.56
CA GLN A 268 2.89 -12.26 6.21
C GLN A 268 1.37 -12.21 6.38
N ARG A 269 0.74 -13.36 6.16
CA ARG A 269 -0.64 -13.61 6.55
C ARG A 269 -0.72 -13.73 8.07
N THR A 270 -1.42 -12.79 8.70
CA THR A 270 -1.39 -12.57 10.14
C THR A 270 -2.79 -12.66 10.72
N ALA A 271 -2.93 -13.35 11.84
CA ALA A 271 -4.09 -13.27 12.72
C ALA A 271 -3.69 -12.63 14.05
N LEU A 272 -4.48 -11.68 14.51
CA LEU A 272 -4.27 -10.96 15.76
C LEU A 272 -5.44 -11.20 16.70
N ASN A 273 -5.14 -11.66 17.91
CA ASN A 273 -6.09 -11.62 19.01
C ASN A 273 -6.04 -10.21 19.63
N LEU A 274 -7.17 -9.54 19.67
CA LEU A 274 -7.27 -8.15 20.11
C LEU A 274 -8.05 -8.02 21.41
N ALA A 275 -7.55 -7.17 22.31
CA ALA A 275 -8.29 -6.66 23.45
C ALA A 275 -8.75 -5.23 23.17
N GLY A 276 -9.88 -4.84 23.74
CA GLY A 276 -10.39 -3.47 23.65
C GLY A 276 -11.40 -3.24 22.53
N ALA A 277 -11.73 -4.28 21.73
CA ALA A 277 -12.79 -4.21 20.72
C ALA A 277 -13.58 -5.52 20.66
N THR A 278 -14.88 -5.43 20.38
CA THR A 278 -15.77 -6.55 20.10
C THR A 278 -15.81 -6.84 18.60
N THR A 279 -16.41 -7.95 18.21
CA THR A 279 -16.57 -8.32 16.79
C THR A 279 -17.50 -7.37 16.04
N GLU A 280 -18.46 -6.75 16.72
CA GLU A 280 -19.41 -5.79 16.16
C GLU A 280 -18.78 -4.43 15.85
N GLU A 281 -17.69 -4.08 16.53
CA GLU A 281 -16.95 -2.83 16.36
C GLU A 281 -15.89 -2.88 15.28
N LEU A 282 -15.58 -4.08 14.79
CA LEU A 282 -14.59 -4.34 13.75
C LEU A 282 -15.26 -4.90 12.52
N ALA A 283 -14.76 -4.51 11.35
CA ALA A 283 -15.28 -4.99 10.07
C ALA A 283 -14.16 -5.13 9.04
N ARG A 284 -14.42 -5.95 8.02
CA ARG A 284 -13.62 -5.97 6.80
C ARG A 284 -13.57 -4.56 6.20
N GLY A 285 -12.39 -4.16 5.74
CA GLY A 285 -12.14 -2.83 5.19
C GLY A 285 -11.55 -1.83 6.18
N MET A 286 -11.61 -2.13 7.48
CA MET A 286 -10.87 -1.37 8.48
C MET A 286 -9.38 -1.71 8.43
N MET A 287 -8.56 -0.83 8.98
CA MET A 287 -7.10 -0.99 9.01
C MET A 287 -6.56 -0.80 10.42
N LEU A 288 -5.63 -1.64 10.82
CA LEU A 288 -4.83 -1.46 12.04
C LEU A 288 -3.53 -0.73 11.70
N ALA A 289 -3.22 0.31 12.48
CA ALA A 289 -1.96 1.05 12.38
C ALA A 289 -1.57 1.63 13.76
N PRO A 290 -0.36 2.19 13.93
CA PRO A 290 0.06 2.80 15.18
C PRO A 290 -0.87 3.96 15.59
N PRO A 291 -1.15 4.12 16.90
CA PRO A 291 -2.01 5.19 17.38
C PRO A 291 -1.38 6.57 17.16
N SER A 292 -2.21 7.58 16.92
CA SER A 292 -1.83 9.00 16.83
C SER A 292 -0.77 9.36 15.77
N THR A 293 -0.50 8.45 14.82
CA THR A 293 0.54 8.63 13.80
C THR A 293 -0.06 8.95 12.44
N LEU A 294 -1.16 8.30 12.08
CA LEU A 294 -1.83 8.40 10.80
C LEU A 294 -3.25 8.95 10.97
N HIS A 295 -3.84 9.42 9.88
CA HIS A 295 -5.18 10.00 9.89
C HIS A 295 -6.04 9.45 8.75
N SER A 296 -7.32 9.20 9.04
CA SER A 296 -8.30 8.88 8.01
C SER A 296 -8.63 10.12 7.19
N THR A 297 -8.90 9.93 5.90
CA THR A 297 -9.29 10.99 4.98
C THR A 297 -10.60 10.69 4.27
N LEU A 298 -11.32 11.74 3.91
CA LEU A 298 -12.47 11.72 2.99
C LEU A 298 -12.07 12.19 1.59
N ARG A 299 -10.82 12.62 1.39
CA ARG A 299 -10.34 13.18 0.12
C ARG A 299 -8.92 12.70 -0.15
N ALA A 300 -8.71 12.18 -1.35
CA ALA A 300 -7.38 11.78 -1.81
C ALA A 300 -7.16 12.31 -3.24
N ASP A 301 -6.02 12.94 -3.47
CA ASP A 301 -5.59 13.29 -4.81
C ASP A 301 -4.80 12.12 -5.40
N VAL A 302 -5.12 11.79 -6.65
CA VAL A 302 -4.69 10.54 -7.29
C VAL A 302 -4.21 10.75 -8.72
N SER A 303 -3.39 9.82 -9.20
CA SER A 303 -3.17 9.54 -10.62
C SER A 303 -4.11 8.39 -11.01
N LEU A 304 -5.05 8.67 -11.92
CA LEU A 304 -6.12 7.76 -12.34
C LEU A 304 -5.90 7.35 -13.79
N THR A 305 -5.85 6.06 -14.06
CA THR A 305 -5.81 5.48 -15.41
C THR A 305 -7.14 4.79 -15.73
N LEU A 306 -7.75 5.16 -16.85
CA LEU A 306 -8.96 4.53 -17.35
C LEU A 306 -8.60 3.36 -18.27
N LEU A 307 -9.26 2.22 -18.13
CA LEU A 307 -9.05 1.07 -19.01
C LEU A 307 -9.47 1.39 -20.45
N ARG A 308 -8.80 0.79 -21.43
CA ARG A 308 -9.16 0.94 -22.85
C ARG A 308 -10.55 0.40 -23.19
N SER A 309 -11.03 -0.58 -22.44
CA SER A 309 -12.36 -1.18 -22.55
C SER A 309 -13.48 -0.37 -21.88
N ALA A 310 -13.12 0.63 -21.06
CA ALA A 310 -14.08 1.44 -20.34
C ALA A 310 -14.73 2.51 -21.23
N LYS A 311 -15.89 3.02 -20.80
CA LYS A 311 -16.48 4.24 -21.38
C LYS A 311 -15.79 5.48 -20.81
N PRO A 312 -15.81 6.63 -21.53
CA PRO A 312 -15.27 7.88 -20.99
C PRO A 312 -15.85 8.22 -19.61
N LEU A 313 -14.96 8.55 -18.66
CA LEU A 313 -15.34 8.91 -17.29
C LEU A 313 -15.48 10.43 -17.18
N LYS A 314 -16.70 10.90 -16.89
CA LYS A 314 -17.00 12.34 -16.75
C LYS A 314 -16.57 12.87 -15.40
N ASP A 315 -16.27 14.18 -15.35
CA ASP A 315 -16.09 14.91 -14.09
C ASP A 315 -17.31 14.74 -13.18
N ARG A 316 -17.08 14.59 -11.88
CA ARG A 316 -18.06 14.30 -10.81
C ARG A 316 -18.82 12.97 -10.96
N ALA A 317 -18.29 12.04 -11.76
CA ALA A 317 -18.87 10.70 -11.80
C ALA A 317 -18.72 9.99 -10.45
N ARG A 318 -19.76 9.26 -10.06
CA ARG A 318 -19.72 8.40 -8.86
C ARG A 318 -19.35 6.99 -9.27
N VAL A 319 -18.46 6.38 -8.49
CA VAL A 319 -17.89 5.04 -8.74
C VAL A 319 -17.74 4.27 -7.44
N HIS A 320 -17.65 2.95 -7.51
CA HIS A 320 -17.12 2.14 -6.43
C HIS A 320 -15.60 2.30 -6.39
N PHE A 321 -15.09 2.60 -5.22
CA PHE A 321 -13.65 2.70 -4.93
C PHE A 321 -13.23 1.53 -4.06
N HIS A 322 -12.16 0.85 -4.45
CA HIS A 322 -11.58 -0.27 -3.71
C HIS A 322 -10.08 -0.02 -3.49
N SER A 323 -9.63 -0.16 -2.25
CA SER A 323 -8.20 -0.14 -1.89
C SER A 323 -7.95 -1.12 -0.75
N TYR A 324 -7.04 -2.05 -0.92
CA TYR A 324 -6.86 -3.19 -0.03
C TYR A 324 -8.19 -3.92 0.22
N THR A 325 -8.60 -4.03 1.49
CA THR A 325 -9.85 -4.69 1.89
C THR A 325 -11.06 -3.75 1.92
N MET A 326 -10.81 -2.44 1.78
CA MET A 326 -11.82 -1.40 1.88
C MET A 326 -12.60 -1.22 0.58
N GLU A 327 -13.89 -0.95 0.71
CA GLU A 327 -14.76 -0.50 -0.36
C GLU A 327 -15.60 0.70 0.11
N THR A 328 -15.73 1.70 -0.75
CA THR A 328 -16.63 2.84 -0.55
C THR A 328 -17.06 3.43 -1.89
N ILE A 329 -17.99 4.38 -1.86
CA ILE A 329 -18.32 5.19 -3.03
C ILE A 329 -17.41 6.40 -3.06
N ALA A 330 -16.93 6.76 -4.26
CA ALA A 330 -16.16 7.97 -4.51
C ALA A 330 -16.81 8.83 -5.62
N GLU A 331 -16.82 10.14 -5.43
CA GLU A 331 -17.01 11.13 -6.50
C GLU A 331 -15.66 11.48 -7.08
N VAL A 332 -15.50 11.36 -8.40
CA VAL A 332 -14.25 11.65 -9.12
C VAL A 332 -14.28 13.10 -9.60
N VAL A 333 -13.48 13.97 -9.00
CA VAL A 333 -13.35 15.38 -9.41
C VAL A 333 -12.06 15.55 -10.20
N LEU A 334 -12.20 15.77 -11.51
CA LEU A 334 -11.04 15.86 -12.41
C LEU A 334 -10.35 17.22 -12.31
N TYR A 335 -9.03 17.22 -12.38
CA TYR A 335 -8.22 18.42 -12.55
C TYR A 335 -8.02 18.71 -14.04
N GLY A 336 -8.26 19.96 -14.45
CA GLY A 336 -7.99 20.45 -15.81
C GLY A 336 -8.84 19.87 -16.95
N LYS A 337 -9.72 18.88 -16.69
CA LYS A 337 -10.48 18.16 -17.73
C LYS A 337 -11.96 18.02 -17.34
N LYS A 338 -12.81 17.84 -18.35
CA LYS A 338 -14.24 17.52 -18.16
C LYS A 338 -14.52 16.03 -18.21
N GLN A 339 -13.62 15.25 -18.79
CA GLN A 339 -13.70 13.79 -18.88
C GLN A 339 -12.32 13.18 -19.11
N VAL A 340 -12.18 11.91 -18.78
CA VAL A 340 -11.02 11.06 -19.10
C VAL A 340 -11.45 10.06 -20.15
N THR A 341 -10.67 9.91 -21.22
CA THR A 341 -10.94 8.98 -22.32
C THR A 341 -10.34 7.59 -22.06
N PRO A 342 -10.85 6.53 -22.70
CA PRO A 342 -10.30 5.18 -22.55
C PRO A 342 -8.79 5.12 -22.83
N GLY A 343 -8.04 4.49 -21.92
CA GLY A 343 -6.58 4.36 -22.00
C GLY A 343 -5.80 5.58 -21.51
N GLU A 344 -6.48 6.66 -21.13
CA GLU A 344 -5.87 7.90 -20.68
C GLU A 344 -5.59 7.87 -19.16
N THR A 345 -4.53 8.58 -18.73
CA THR A 345 -4.22 8.87 -17.33
C THR A 345 -4.47 10.35 -17.04
N ALA A 346 -5.10 10.64 -15.90
CA ALA A 346 -5.41 12.00 -15.46
C ALA A 346 -5.26 12.15 -13.95
N TYR A 347 -5.02 13.37 -13.48
CA TYR A 347 -5.10 13.68 -12.06
C TYR A 347 -6.52 13.99 -11.64
N ALA A 348 -6.90 13.47 -10.48
CA ALA A 348 -8.24 13.66 -9.92
C ALA A 348 -8.20 13.73 -8.39
N GLN A 349 -9.20 14.37 -7.80
CA GLN A 349 -9.52 14.23 -6.39
C GLN A 349 -10.66 13.21 -6.24
N LEU A 350 -10.42 12.18 -5.46
CA LEU A 350 -11.48 11.26 -5.02
C LEU A 350 -12.09 11.78 -3.73
N ARG A 351 -13.41 11.98 -3.73
CA ARG A 351 -14.19 12.34 -2.56
C ARG A 351 -14.94 11.12 -2.08
N LEU A 352 -14.49 10.55 -0.98
CA LEU A 352 -14.99 9.31 -0.43
C LEU A 352 -16.27 9.53 0.39
N SER A 353 -17.23 8.62 0.29
CA SER A 353 -18.43 8.64 1.13
C SER A 353 -18.15 8.24 2.58
N ASN A 354 -17.16 7.34 2.80
CA ASN A 354 -16.71 6.93 4.13
C ASN A 354 -15.21 7.23 4.28
N PRO A 355 -14.75 7.64 5.46
CA PRO A 355 -13.34 7.92 5.69
C PRO A 355 -12.48 6.65 5.55
N ALA A 356 -11.28 6.80 5.03
CA ALA A 356 -10.31 5.74 4.81
C ALA A 356 -8.93 6.12 5.31
N LEU A 357 -8.15 5.15 5.76
CA LEU A 357 -6.72 5.32 5.92
C LEU A 357 -6.04 5.03 4.58
N LEU A 358 -5.58 6.08 3.93
CA LEU A 358 -4.86 6.03 2.67
C LEU A 358 -3.51 6.73 2.81
N LEU A 359 -2.51 6.22 2.11
CA LEU A 359 -1.18 6.84 2.05
C LEU A 359 -0.71 6.97 0.58
N PRO A 360 0.21 7.89 0.29
CA PRO A 360 0.84 7.95 -1.01
C PRO A 360 1.46 6.60 -1.40
N GLY A 361 1.21 6.18 -2.65
CA GLY A 361 1.61 4.88 -3.16
C GLY A 361 0.55 3.79 -3.04
N ASP A 362 -0.51 3.98 -2.25
CA ASP A 362 -1.61 3.02 -2.19
C ASP A 362 -2.31 2.91 -3.54
N ARG A 363 -2.54 1.67 -3.98
CA ARG A 363 -3.23 1.38 -5.23
C ARG A 363 -4.72 1.25 -5.00
N PHE A 364 -5.49 1.61 -6.02
CA PHE A 364 -6.94 1.51 -5.97
C PHE A 364 -7.51 1.06 -7.31
N ILE A 365 -8.72 0.51 -7.25
CA ILE A 365 -9.53 0.10 -8.41
C ILE A 365 -10.84 0.89 -8.38
N LEU A 366 -11.28 1.31 -9.55
CA LEU A 366 -12.59 1.93 -9.76
C LEU A 366 -13.49 1.00 -10.55
N ARG A 367 -14.74 0.84 -10.06
CA ARG A 367 -15.77 0.08 -10.74
C ARG A 367 -17.02 0.94 -10.93
N GLN A 368 -17.69 0.79 -12.07
CA GLN A 368 -18.96 1.48 -12.31
C GLN A 368 -20.13 0.77 -11.60
N PHE A 369 -21.25 1.46 -11.45
CA PHE A 369 -22.42 0.92 -10.74
C PHE A 369 -23.23 -0.10 -11.57
N SER A 370 -23.37 0.13 -12.87
CA SER A 370 -24.20 -0.73 -13.70
C SER A 370 -23.76 -0.71 -15.17
N PRO A 371 -23.41 -1.87 -15.74
CA PRO A 371 -23.08 -3.11 -15.04
C PRO A 371 -21.88 -2.90 -14.10
N VAL A 372 -21.75 -3.72 -13.06
CA VAL A 372 -20.64 -3.60 -12.10
C VAL A 372 -19.39 -4.21 -12.71
N VAL A 373 -18.63 -3.41 -13.46
CA VAL A 373 -17.36 -3.80 -14.10
C VAL A 373 -16.24 -2.86 -13.70
N THR A 374 -15.02 -3.37 -13.75
CA THR A 374 -13.81 -2.57 -13.53
C THR A 374 -13.61 -1.61 -14.70
N ILE A 375 -13.48 -0.32 -14.40
CA ILE A 375 -13.31 0.73 -15.42
C ILE A 375 -11.94 1.40 -15.37
N GLY A 376 -11.19 1.27 -14.27
CA GLY A 376 -9.90 1.89 -14.11
C GLY A 376 -9.37 1.73 -12.70
N GLY A 377 -8.30 2.42 -12.41
CA GLY A 377 -7.65 2.44 -11.11
C GLY A 377 -6.45 3.38 -11.14
N GLY A 378 -5.59 3.30 -10.13
CA GLY A 378 -4.44 4.16 -10.09
C GLY A 378 -3.71 4.14 -8.76
N VAL A 379 -3.07 5.27 -8.45
CA VAL A 379 -2.27 5.44 -7.24
C VAL A 379 -2.68 6.70 -6.49
N VAL A 380 -2.73 6.59 -5.17
CA VAL A 380 -2.87 7.75 -4.28
C VAL A 380 -1.56 8.53 -4.27
N LEU A 381 -1.62 9.82 -4.57
CA LEU A 381 -0.48 10.72 -4.53
C LEU A 381 -0.47 11.57 -3.26
N ASP A 382 -1.65 12.01 -2.82
CA ASP A 382 -1.81 12.79 -1.60
C ASP A 382 -3.11 12.45 -0.88
N ALA A 383 -3.00 11.97 0.36
CA ALA A 383 -4.13 11.66 1.22
C ALA A 383 -4.50 12.80 2.19
N ALA A 384 -3.77 13.92 2.12
CA ALA A 384 -4.00 15.11 2.95
C ALA A 384 -4.05 16.39 2.10
N PRO A 385 -4.94 16.48 1.08
CA PRO A 385 -4.99 17.62 0.20
C PRO A 385 -5.34 18.90 0.95
N VAL A 386 -4.59 19.97 0.68
CA VAL A 386 -4.81 21.28 1.31
C VAL A 386 -6.05 21.94 0.70
N PRO A 387 -7.03 22.38 1.51
CA PRO A 387 -8.24 23.05 1.03
C PRO A 387 -7.93 24.36 0.30
N ARG A 388 -8.83 24.77 -0.63
CA ARG A 388 -8.82 26.07 -1.31
C ARG A 388 -7.57 26.41 -2.15
N THR A 389 -6.81 25.39 -2.59
CA THR A 389 -5.68 25.59 -3.51
C THR A 389 -6.19 25.75 -4.95
N LYS A 390 -5.60 26.66 -5.74
CA LYS A 390 -5.91 26.83 -7.17
C LYS A 390 -5.58 25.55 -7.93
N LYS A 391 -6.44 25.14 -8.87
CA LYS A 391 -6.33 23.86 -9.60
C LYS A 391 -4.97 23.69 -10.30
N GLU A 392 -4.44 24.73 -10.92
CA GLU A 392 -3.16 24.71 -11.63
C GLU A 392 -1.97 24.42 -10.70
N ARG A 393 -2.02 24.94 -9.47
CA ARG A 393 -1.00 24.65 -8.44
C ARG A 393 -1.11 23.21 -7.94
N VAL A 394 -2.34 22.68 -7.85
CA VAL A 394 -2.55 21.28 -7.46
C VAL A 394 -1.97 20.35 -8.53
N GLU A 395 -2.25 20.58 -9.82
CA GLU A 395 -1.72 19.74 -10.91
C GLU A 395 -0.19 19.73 -10.93
N SER A 396 0.45 20.89 -10.80
CA SER A 396 1.91 21.00 -10.74
C SER A 396 2.49 20.23 -9.53
N PHE A 397 1.82 20.32 -8.38
CA PHE A 397 2.19 19.58 -7.18
C PHE A 397 2.02 18.07 -7.38
N LEU A 398 0.90 17.61 -7.93
CA LEU A 398 0.65 16.19 -8.18
C LEU A 398 1.63 15.59 -9.19
N LYS A 399 1.97 16.35 -10.24
CA LYS A 399 2.99 15.95 -11.22
C LYS A 399 4.35 15.71 -10.54
N LEU A 400 4.70 16.57 -9.58
CA LEU A 400 5.93 16.41 -8.80
C LEU A 400 5.85 15.18 -7.87
N LEU A 401 4.69 14.92 -7.24
CA LEU A 401 4.52 13.73 -6.40
C LEU A 401 4.57 12.42 -7.20
N ASP A 402 4.08 12.43 -8.44
CA ASP A 402 4.00 11.25 -9.32
C ASP A 402 5.37 10.87 -9.90
N GLY A 403 6.25 11.85 -10.17
CA GLY A 403 7.54 11.61 -10.82
C GLY A 403 8.78 12.09 -10.05
N GLY A 404 8.61 12.73 -8.89
CA GLY A 404 9.72 13.32 -8.13
C GLY A 404 10.43 12.33 -7.21
N ASP A 405 11.71 12.62 -6.95
CA ASP A 405 12.46 11.92 -5.90
C ASP A 405 11.96 12.30 -4.50
N SER A 406 12.34 11.51 -3.49
CA SER A 406 11.87 11.70 -2.12
C SER A 406 12.19 13.08 -1.51
N THR A 407 13.33 13.67 -1.86
CA THR A 407 13.74 14.99 -1.37
C THR A 407 12.88 16.08 -1.99
N SER A 408 12.66 16.04 -3.31
CA SER A 408 11.77 16.96 -4.04
C SER A 408 10.32 16.87 -3.54
N VAL A 409 9.82 15.66 -3.28
CA VAL A 409 8.49 15.42 -2.68
C VAL A 409 8.38 16.11 -1.32
N LEU A 410 9.35 15.96 -0.42
CA LEU A 410 9.34 16.62 0.90
C LEU A 410 9.43 18.14 0.78
N LYS A 411 10.30 18.67 -0.08
CA LYS A 411 10.37 20.11 -0.34
C LYS A 411 9.03 20.68 -0.79
N ALA A 412 8.36 20.02 -1.72
CA ALA A 412 7.05 20.44 -2.19
C ALA A 412 5.98 20.40 -1.09
N ARG A 413 6.03 19.40 -0.21
CA ARG A 413 5.13 19.32 0.96
C ARG A 413 5.39 20.42 1.98
N VAL A 414 6.65 20.78 2.23
CA VAL A 414 7.01 21.93 3.06
C VAL A 414 6.51 23.23 2.43
N ALA A 415 6.83 23.47 1.15
CA ALA A 415 6.49 24.71 0.46
C ALA A 415 4.97 24.97 0.41
N ARG A 416 4.13 23.92 0.22
CA ARG A 416 2.67 24.09 0.19
C ARG A 416 2.05 24.51 1.54
N ARG A 417 2.75 24.27 2.65
CA ARG A 417 2.31 24.66 4.00
C ARG A 417 2.54 26.13 4.30
N THR A 418 3.24 26.83 3.41
CA THR A 418 3.55 28.28 3.54
C THR A 418 4.16 28.60 4.92
N HIS A 419 3.71 29.65 5.57
CA HIS A 419 4.16 30.09 6.91
C HIS A 419 3.74 29.17 8.06
N HIS A 420 2.77 28.29 7.85
CA HIS A 420 2.40 27.30 8.89
C HIS A 420 3.47 26.22 9.06
N GLY A 421 4.32 26.00 8.07
CA GLY A 421 5.38 24.99 8.10
C GLY A 421 4.86 23.55 8.14
N LEU A 422 5.78 22.61 8.15
CA LEU A 422 5.51 21.18 8.23
C LEU A 422 6.35 20.56 9.35
N SER A 423 5.72 19.97 10.37
CA SER A 423 6.44 19.23 11.41
C SER A 423 6.81 17.82 10.94
N VAL A 424 7.79 17.17 11.64
CA VAL A 424 8.12 15.76 11.36
C VAL A 424 6.89 14.87 11.53
N ALA A 425 6.08 15.08 12.57
CA ALA A 425 4.87 14.28 12.79
C ALA A 425 3.85 14.42 11.66
N GLN A 426 3.63 15.65 11.16
CA GLN A 426 2.78 15.89 10.00
C GLN A 426 3.36 15.25 8.74
N ALA A 427 4.69 15.36 8.51
CA ALA A 427 5.34 14.73 7.37
C ALA A 427 5.19 13.21 7.40
N VAL A 428 5.31 12.57 8.58
CA VAL A 428 5.02 11.14 8.79
C VAL A 428 3.58 10.83 8.40
N GLY A 429 2.61 11.58 8.92
CA GLY A 429 1.18 11.39 8.63
C GLY A 429 0.81 11.57 7.15
N GLU A 430 1.47 12.51 6.45
CA GLU A 430 1.21 12.80 5.04
C GLU A 430 1.90 11.83 4.07
N THR A 431 3.07 11.27 4.44
CA THR A 431 3.86 10.42 3.55
C THR A 431 3.80 8.94 3.88
N GLY A 432 3.46 8.59 5.12
CA GLY A 432 3.63 7.24 5.63
C GLY A 432 5.11 6.85 5.82
N TRP A 433 6.04 7.78 5.72
CA TRP A 433 7.46 7.52 5.91
C TRP A 433 7.81 7.60 7.39
N TRP A 434 8.70 6.75 7.84
CA TRP A 434 9.23 6.80 9.18
C TRP A 434 10.14 8.02 9.40
N LYS A 435 10.25 8.46 10.65
CA LYS A 435 10.94 9.70 11.06
C LYS A 435 12.35 9.82 10.47
N GLN A 436 13.19 8.77 10.59
CA GLN A 436 14.57 8.78 10.10
C GLN A 436 14.68 8.96 8.58
N LYS A 437 13.73 8.42 7.81
CA LYS A 437 13.67 8.63 6.36
C LYS A 437 13.39 10.10 6.05
N ILE A 438 12.46 10.73 6.76
CA ILE A 438 12.13 12.14 6.60
C ILE A 438 13.34 13.01 6.94
N GLU A 439 13.97 12.78 8.10
CA GLU A 439 15.16 13.53 8.54
C GLU A 439 16.32 13.39 7.56
N LYS A 440 16.54 12.19 7.01
CA LYS A 440 17.55 11.94 5.98
C LYS A 440 17.31 12.81 4.74
N HIS A 441 16.08 12.88 4.23
CA HIS A 441 15.76 13.63 3.02
C HIS A 441 15.63 15.15 3.26
N LEU A 442 15.50 15.60 4.50
CA LEU A 442 15.55 17.02 4.86
C LEU A 442 16.98 17.52 5.14
N SER A 443 17.94 16.65 5.38
CA SER A 443 19.32 17.06 5.76
C SER A 443 20.00 17.92 4.69
N GLU A 444 19.90 17.55 3.42
CA GLU A 444 20.46 18.32 2.30
C GLU A 444 19.74 19.66 2.09
N PRO A 445 18.40 19.75 2.02
CA PRO A 445 17.69 21.03 1.96
C PRO A 445 18.01 21.98 3.12
N LEU A 446 18.17 21.47 4.34
CA LEU A 446 18.57 22.26 5.51
C LEU A 446 20.00 22.78 5.38
N SER A 447 20.96 21.94 4.97
CA SER A 447 22.36 22.35 4.82
C SER A 447 22.54 23.37 3.70
N LYS A 448 21.72 23.31 2.62
CA LYS A 448 21.71 24.29 1.52
C LYS A 448 20.90 25.55 1.84
N GLY A 449 20.26 25.63 3.00
CA GLY A 449 19.42 26.76 3.38
C GLY A 449 18.14 26.95 2.53
N THR A 450 17.72 25.95 1.73
CA THR A 450 16.48 26.00 0.97
C THR A 450 15.23 25.71 1.82
N ILE A 451 15.43 25.04 2.96
CA ILE A 451 14.46 24.87 4.03
C ILE A 451 15.11 25.36 5.33
N VAL A 452 14.33 26.05 6.13
CA VAL A 452 14.75 26.56 7.46
C VAL A 452 13.97 25.80 8.52
N ARG A 453 14.64 25.44 9.60
CA ARG A 453 13.99 24.85 10.78
C ARG A 453 13.69 25.96 11.80
N VAL A 454 12.42 26.06 12.19
CA VAL A 454 11.93 26.99 13.21
C VAL A 454 11.23 26.15 14.27
N GLY A 455 11.88 25.94 15.42
CA GLY A 455 11.39 24.98 16.42
C GLY A 455 11.26 23.56 15.84
N ASP A 456 10.05 23.03 15.83
CA ASP A 456 9.72 21.72 15.25
C ASP A 456 9.23 21.80 13.79
N LEU A 457 9.14 23.01 13.23
CA LEU A 457 8.61 23.25 11.88
C LEU A 457 9.73 23.40 10.86
N PHE A 458 9.49 22.84 9.67
CA PHE A 458 10.28 23.06 8.46
C PHE A 458 9.50 24.03 7.54
N ILE A 459 10.16 25.10 7.12
CA ILE A 459 9.58 26.16 6.30
C ILE A 459 10.50 26.41 5.11
N ASP A 460 9.92 26.66 3.95
CA ASP A 460 10.67 27.04 2.75
C ASP A 460 11.33 28.44 2.97
N SER A 461 12.63 28.56 2.62
CA SER A 461 13.38 29.81 2.87
C SER A 461 12.79 30.99 2.14
N GLY A 462 12.28 30.80 0.91
CA GLY A 462 11.62 31.86 0.15
C GLY A 462 10.36 32.41 0.83
N ILE A 463 9.66 31.58 1.60
CA ILE A 463 8.51 32.01 2.43
C ILE A 463 9.00 32.89 3.59
N ILE A 464 10.09 32.52 4.27
CA ILE A 464 10.68 33.32 5.34
C ILE A 464 11.12 34.70 4.80
N ASP A 465 11.78 34.74 3.65
CA ASP A 465 12.23 36.00 3.02
C ASP A 465 11.04 36.87 2.58
N GLY A 466 9.99 36.27 2.02
CA GLY A 466 8.75 36.97 1.71
C GLY A 466 8.04 37.53 2.96
N LEU A 467 8.05 36.81 4.07
CA LEU A 467 7.52 37.28 5.36
C LEU A 467 8.33 38.44 5.91
N LYS A 468 9.68 38.41 5.85
CA LYS A 468 10.53 39.53 6.26
C LYS A 468 10.16 40.80 5.50
N GLN A 469 10.08 40.74 4.16
CA GLN A 469 9.70 41.86 3.33
C GLN A 469 8.30 42.39 3.68
N SER A 470 7.35 41.50 3.85
CA SER A 470 5.96 41.88 4.15
C SER A 470 5.82 42.49 5.53
N LEU A 471 6.49 41.96 6.55
CA LEU A 471 6.51 42.55 7.91
C LEU A 471 7.19 43.92 7.93
N ALA A 472 8.35 44.07 7.27
CA ALA A 472 9.04 45.34 7.16
C ALA A 472 8.17 46.39 6.46
N GLY A 473 7.49 46.01 5.37
CA GLY A 473 6.55 46.88 4.65
C GLY A 473 5.37 47.32 5.52
N ALA A 474 4.78 46.37 6.27
CA ALA A 474 3.66 46.70 7.18
C ALA A 474 4.06 47.66 8.29
N VAL A 475 5.27 47.53 8.86
CA VAL A 475 5.82 48.46 9.86
C VAL A 475 6.04 49.84 9.26
N ALA A 476 6.62 49.92 8.06
CA ALA A 476 6.85 51.18 7.35
C ALA A 476 5.52 51.89 7.02
N ASP A 477 4.53 51.16 6.55
CA ASP A 477 3.19 51.72 6.24
C ASP A 477 2.45 52.18 7.50
N PHE A 478 2.63 51.44 8.63
CA PHE A 478 2.08 51.87 9.91
C PHE A 478 2.68 53.21 10.36
N HIS A 479 4.00 53.39 10.27
CA HIS A 479 4.67 54.65 10.63
C HIS A 479 4.25 55.81 9.72
N LYS A 480 4.05 55.57 8.42
CA LYS A 480 3.54 56.62 7.51
C LYS A 480 2.15 57.08 7.89
N LYS A 481 1.26 56.15 8.34
CA LYS A 481 -0.13 56.47 8.72
C LYS A 481 -0.23 57.04 10.15
N ASN A 482 0.73 56.73 11.02
CA ASN A 482 0.73 57.08 12.44
C ASN A 482 2.07 57.69 12.87
N PRO A 483 2.45 58.87 12.35
CA PRO A 483 3.80 59.45 12.55
C PRO A 483 4.13 59.78 14.00
N LEU A 484 3.14 59.90 14.88
CA LEU A 484 3.31 60.23 16.31
C LEU A 484 3.35 58.98 17.20
N VAL A 485 3.18 57.79 16.65
CA VAL A 485 3.18 56.53 17.39
C VAL A 485 4.55 55.86 17.27
N SER A 486 5.12 55.46 18.38
CA SER A 486 6.46 54.87 18.48
C SER A 486 6.63 53.53 17.74
N GLY A 487 5.54 52.81 17.44
CA GLY A 487 5.56 51.58 16.71
C GLY A 487 4.28 50.79 16.77
N ILE A 488 4.20 49.72 15.96
CA ILE A 488 3.08 48.76 16.00
C ILE A 488 3.32 47.70 17.09
N GLY A 489 2.28 47.29 17.82
CA GLY A 489 2.36 46.22 18.80
C GLY A 489 2.75 44.88 18.15
N LYS A 490 3.69 44.16 18.76
CA LYS A 490 4.18 42.87 18.24
C LYS A 490 3.05 41.87 18.02
N GLU A 491 2.11 41.79 18.96
CA GLU A 491 0.97 40.86 18.89
C GLU A 491 0.00 41.22 17.75
N ALA A 492 -0.33 42.52 17.60
CA ALA A 492 -1.15 42.99 16.50
C ALA A 492 -0.50 42.71 15.12
N LEU A 493 0.82 42.84 15.02
CA LEU A 493 1.54 42.50 13.79
C LEU A 493 1.55 41.00 13.53
N ARG A 494 1.76 40.17 14.55
CA ARG A 494 1.70 38.71 14.44
C ARG A 494 0.33 38.21 13.97
N GLU A 495 -0.74 38.71 14.58
CA GLU A 495 -2.12 38.34 14.23
C GLU A 495 -2.52 38.78 12.81
N ALA A 496 -2.06 39.97 12.39
CA ALA A 496 -2.33 40.47 11.03
C ALA A 496 -1.77 39.57 9.92
N PHE A 497 -0.72 38.79 10.21
CA PHE A 497 -0.10 37.85 9.29
C PHE A 497 -0.43 36.38 9.58
N ASP A 498 -1.30 36.09 10.55
CA ASP A 498 -1.69 34.72 10.96
C ASP A 498 -0.46 33.82 11.26
N LEU A 499 0.54 34.37 11.97
CA LEU A 499 1.78 33.67 12.28
C LEU A 499 1.73 33.00 13.66
N SER A 500 2.32 31.80 13.75
CA SER A 500 2.61 31.21 15.06
C SER A 500 3.64 32.04 15.83
N PRO A 501 3.65 32.02 17.17
CA PRO A 501 4.64 32.75 17.97
C PRO A 501 6.08 32.40 17.59
N GLU A 502 6.35 31.11 17.32
CA GLU A 502 7.68 30.64 16.96
C GLU A 502 8.15 31.17 15.58
N VAL A 503 7.27 31.13 14.58
CA VAL A 503 7.59 31.65 13.23
C VAL A 503 7.75 33.15 13.26
N PHE A 504 6.85 33.86 13.92
CA PHE A 504 6.94 35.31 14.08
C PHE A 504 8.23 35.73 14.80
N GLY A 505 8.59 35.05 15.91
CA GLY A 505 9.82 35.28 16.64
C GLY A 505 11.07 35.11 15.77
N ALA A 506 11.14 33.98 15.04
CA ALA A 506 12.27 33.68 14.15
C ALA A 506 12.42 34.70 13.02
N VAL A 507 11.31 35.12 12.37
CA VAL A 507 11.35 36.14 11.30
C VAL A 507 11.75 37.51 11.85
N LEU A 508 11.24 37.89 13.02
CA LEU A 508 11.57 39.16 13.67
C LEU A 508 13.03 39.22 14.09
N GLU A 509 13.56 38.13 14.70
CA GLU A 509 15.00 38.05 15.02
C GLU A 509 15.88 38.14 13.79
N ALA A 510 15.48 37.52 12.68
CA ALA A 510 16.23 37.60 11.43
C ALA A 510 16.24 39.04 10.88
N LEU A 511 15.10 39.74 10.94
CA LEU A 511 15.01 41.16 10.51
C LEU A 511 15.85 42.12 11.39
N VAL A 512 15.97 41.83 12.68
CA VAL A 512 16.79 42.66 13.60
C VAL A 512 18.26 42.45 13.40
N ARG A 513 18.69 41.29 12.87
CA ARG A 513 20.10 40.97 12.57
C ARG A 513 20.59 41.52 11.23
N GLU A 514 19.68 41.77 10.27
CA GLU A 514 19.97 42.42 8.98
C GLU A 514 20.03 43.93 9.16
#